data_924d106d5b9441969e8e06897a3488e3
#
_entry.id   924d106d5b9441969e8e06897a3488e3
#
_cell.length_a   1.000
_cell.length_b   1.000
_cell.length_c   1.000
_cell.angle_alpha   90.00
_cell.angle_beta   90.00
_cell.angle_gamma   90.00
#
_symmetry.space_group_name_H-M   'P 1'
#
loop_
_entity.id
_entity.type
_entity.pdbx_description
1 polymer ?
#
loop_
_entity_poly.entity_id
_entity_poly.type
_entity_poly.pdbx_seq_one_letter_code
_entity_poly.pdbx_strand_id
1 'polypeptide(L)'
;MNMSKKMDKILAEISAGELIDKITILEIKKEKINNKQKLLEIDKEMASLKETLKKSISDESKILSFKKDLKNINLKLWDIEDEKRSVEKNNQFDEKFIQLARNVYKFND
;
A
#
# COMPACT_ATOMS: atom_id res chain seq x y z
N MET A 1 8.52 -31.52 -0.32
CA MET A 1 8.64 -30.18 -0.65
C MET A 1 7.58 -29.37 -0.05
N ASN A 2 7.81 -28.27 0.22
CA ASN A 2 6.90 -27.52 0.87
C ASN A 2 6.79 -26.13 0.33
N MET A 3 6.27 -26.07 -0.83
CA MET A 3 6.12 -24.86 -1.49
C MET A 3 5.30 -23.87 -0.79
N SER A 4 4.29 -24.33 -0.09
CA SER A 4 3.34 -23.44 0.48
C SER A 4 3.96 -22.49 1.48
N LYS A 5 4.96 -22.93 2.19
CA LYS A 5 5.52 -22.06 3.14
C LYS A 5 6.82 -21.50 2.74
N LYS A 6 7.40 -22.01 1.70
CA LYS A 6 8.67 -21.53 1.24
C LYS A 6 8.60 -21.10 -0.19
N MET A 7 7.58 -20.35 -0.47
CA MET A 7 7.50 -19.78 -1.78
C MET A 7 8.74 -18.97 -2.05
N ASP A 8 9.51 -19.37 -3.01
CA ASP A 8 10.67 -18.61 -3.43
C ASP A 8 10.21 -17.29 -4.03
N LYS A 9 11.04 -16.29 -3.91
CA LYS A 9 10.75 -15.01 -4.54
C LYS A 9 10.76 -15.15 -6.05
N ILE A 10 9.76 -14.60 -6.67
CA ILE A 10 9.65 -14.58 -8.11
C ILE A 10 9.88 -13.16 -8.58
N LEU A 11 10.78 -12.98 -9.54
CA LEU A 11 11.05 -11.69 -10.11
C LEU A 11 10.09 -11.42 -11.25
N ALA A 12 9.52 -10.24 -11.27
CA ALA A 12 8.63 -9.79 -12.32
C ALA A 12 8.95 -8.36 -12.69
N GLU A 13 8.72 -8.01 -13.94
CA GLU A 13 8.91 -6.63 -14.36
C GLU A 13 7.77 -5.79 -13.83
N ILE A 14 8.12 -4.70 -13.16
CA ILE A 14 7.16 -3.71 -12.71
C ILE A 14 7.67 -2.33 -13.05
N SER A 15 6.77 -1.37 -13.17
CA SER A 15 7.16 0.01 -13.43
C SER A 15 7.74 0.65 -12.17
N ALA A 16 8.48 1.74 -12.36
CA ALA A 16 8.96 2.53 -11.22
C ALA A 16 7.80 3.02 -10.35
N GLY A 17 6.71 3.42 -10.99
CA GLY A 17 5.52 3.88 -10.27
C GLY A 17 4.92 2.79 -9.40
N GLU A 18 4.82 1.58 -9.92
CA GLU A 18 4.32 0.45 -9.13
C GLU A 18 5.22 0.12 -7.95
N LEU A 19 6.52 0.20 -8.13
CA LEU A 19 7.46 -0.05 -7.04
C LEU A 19 7.31 0.99 -5.94
N ILE A 20 7.23 2.25 -6.30
CA ILE A 20 7.07 3.34 -5.34
C ILE A 20 5.71 3.23 -4.64
N ASP A 21 4.66 2.88 -5.38
CA ASP A 21 3.33 2.69 -4.81
C ASP A 21 3.34 1.60 -3.74
N LYS A 22 3.98 0.46 -4.01
CA LYS A 22 4.11 -0.62 -3.03
C LYS A 22 4.83 -0.16 -1.77
N ILE A 23 5.89 0.63 -1.92
CA ILE A 23 6.63 1.16 -0.77
C ILE A 23 5.73 2.08 0.07
N THR A 24 4.97 2.98 -0.57
CA THR A 24 4.09 3.89 0.17
C THR A 24 3.01 3.13 0.92
N ILE A 25 2.45 2.08 0.34
CA ILE A 25 1.44 1.25 0.99
C ILE A 25 2.03 0.55 2.21
N LEU A 26 3.25 0.04 2.11
CA LEU A 26 3.92 -0.58 3.26
C LEU A 26 4.22 0.43 4.36
N GLU A 27 4.59 1.65 4.00
CA GLU A 27 4.79 2.71 4.98
C GLU A 27 3.50 3.01 5.74
N ILE A 28 2.39 3.07 5.04
CA ILE A 28 1.09 3.29 5.66
C ILE A 28 0.72 2.13 6.58
N LYS A 29 0.91 0.91 6.12
CA LYS A 29 0.65 -0.28 6.96
C LYS A 29 1.48 -0.25 8.23
N LYS A 30 2.74 0.16 8.13
CA LYS A 30 3.62 0.27 9.29
C LYS A 30 3.09 1.28 10.29
N GLU A 31 2.50 2.38 9.83
CA GLU A 31 1.92 3.40 10.70
C GLU A 31 0.62 2.95 11.35
N LYS A 32 -0.16 2.10 10.67
CA LYS A 32 -1.51 1.73 11.09
C LYS A 32 -1.60 0.40 11.84
N ILE A 33 -0.63 -0.48 11.68
CA ILE A 33 -0.68 -1.83 12.25
C ILE A 33 0.16 -1.89 13.53
N ASN A 34 -0.39 -2.55 14.56
CA ASN A 34 0.28 -2.69 15.85
C ASN A 34 0.84 -4.09 16.11
N ASN A 35 0.54 -5.06 15.26
CA ASN A 35 0.99 -6.44 15.44
C ASN A 35 2.48 -6.56 15.16
N LYS A 36 3.26 -6.95 16.15
CA LYS A 36 4.72 -7.02 16.06
C LYS A 36 5.20 -7.97 14.96
N GLN A 37 4.54 -9.11 14.81
CA GLN A 37 4.93 -10.09 13.80
C GLN A 37 4.72 -9.53 12.40
N LYS A 38 3.58 -8.88 12.17
CA LYS A 38 3.30 -8.25 10.89
C LYS A 38 4.24 -7.09 10.60
N LEU A 39 4.61 -6.32 11.62
CA LEU A 39 5.56 -5.23 11.46
C LEU A 39 6.93 -5.73 11.03
N LEU A 40 7.38 -6.87 11.55
CA LEU A 40 8.64 -7.47 11.11
C LEU A 40 8.59 -7.86 9.64
N GLU A 41 7.48 -8.45 9.21
CA GLU A 41 7.30 -8.84 7.81
C GLU A 41 7.26 -7.61 6.89
N ILE A 42 6.56 -6.57 7.32
CA ILE A 42 6.48 -5.31 6.59
C ILE A 42 7.87 -4.68 6.44
N ASP A 43 8.64 -4.66 7.52
CA ASP A 43 9.99 -4.08 7.50
C ASP A 43 10.92 -4.85 6.55
N LYS A 44 10.82 -6.17 6.52
CA LYS A 44 11.62 -6.98 5.61
C LYS A 44 11.27 -6.70 4.15
N GLU A 45 9.98 -6.69 3.86
CA GLU A 45 9.53 -6.43 2.49
C GLU A 45 9.91 -5.01 2.06
N MET A 46 9.70 -4.04 2.93
CA MET A 46 10.03 -2.66 2.65
C MET A 46 11.51 -2.45 2.39
N ALA A 47 12.37 -3.10 3.19
CA ALA A 47 13.81 -3.02 2.99
C ALA A 47 14.22 -3.56 1.63
N SER A 48 13.65 -4.68 1.23
CA SER A 48 13.92 -5.28 -0.08
C SER A 48 13.49 -4.36 -1.23
N LEU A 49 12.30 -3.79 -1.13
CA LEU A 49 11.79 -2.90 -2.17
C LEU A 49 12.56 -1.59 -2.25
N LYS A 50 12.97 -1.03 -1.12
CA LYS A 50 13.78 0.18 -1.10
C LYS A 50 15.17 -0.04 -1.69
N GLU A 51 15.75 -1.20 -1.44
CA GLU A 51 17.02 -1.54 -2.06
C GLU A 51 16.90 -1.64 -3.57
N THR A 52 15.85 -2.26 -4.07
CA THR A 52 15.56 -2.35 -5.50
C THR A 52 15.40 -0.96 -6.11
N LEU A 53 14.66 -0.09 -5.43
CA LEU A 53 14.45 1.28 -5.88
C LEU A 53 15.78 2.02 -5.99
N LYS A 54 16.61 1.91 -4.96
CA LYS A 54 17.91 2.57 -4.91
C LYS A 54 18.82 2.13 -6.06
N LYS A 55 18.79 0.85 -6.42
CA LYS A 55 19.58 0.32 -7.51
C LYS A 55 19.07 0.70 -8.89
N SER A 56 17.77 0.93 -8.99
CA SER A 56 17.11 1.11 -10.28
C SER A 56 16.94 2.55 -10.72
N ILE A 57 16.90 3.48 -9.78
CA ILE A 57 16.56 4.87 -10.07
C ILE A 57 17.58 5.81 -9.45
N SER A 58 18.13 6.71 -10.29
CA SER A 58 19.18 7.62 -9.86
C SER A 58 18.70 9.02 -9.46
N ASP A 59 17.54 9.45 -9.93
CA ASP A 59 17.04 10.80 -9.62
C ASP A 59 16.16 10.77 -8.37
N GLU A 60 16.78 10.98 -7.22
CA GLU A 60 16.09 10.93 -5.92
C GLU A 60 15.09 12.07 -5.70
N SER A 61 15.34 13.24 -6.27
CA SER A 61 14.46 14.38 -6.05
C SER A 61 13.07 14.17 -6.67
N LYS A 62 13.03 13.63 -7.89
CA LYS A 62 11.76 13.30 -8.55
C LYS A 62 11.03 12.18 -7.84
N ILE A 63 11.79 11.19 -7.36
CA ILE A 63 11.24 10.07 -6.61
C ILE A 63 10.57 10.55 -5.32
N LEU A 64 11.21 11.43 -4.59
CA LEU A 64 10.66 11.93 -3.34
C LEU A 64 9.34 12.67 -3.55
N SER A 65 9.27 13.50 -4.58
CA SER A 65 8.06 14.25 -4.90
C SER A 65 6.92 13.30 -5.29
N PHE A 66 7.21 12.37 -6.19
CA PHE A 66 6.23 11.39 -6.65
C PHE A 66 5.76 10.48 -5.52
N LYS A 67 6.69 10.03 -4.69
CA LYS A 67 6.38 9.21 -3.52
C LYS A 67 5.48 9.93 -2.55
N LYS A 68 5.74 11.20 -2.30
CA LYS A 68 4.92 12.01 -1.41
C LYS A 68 3.48 12.12 -1.93
N ASP A 69 3.32 12.38 -3.20
CA ASP A 69 2.01 12.49 -3.82
C ASP A 69 1.25 11.16 -3.76
N LEU A 70 1.92 10.06 -4.09
CA LEU A 70 1.32 8.73 -4.01
C LEU A 70 0.93 8.38 -2.57
N LYS A 71 1.78 8.68 -1.62
CA LYS A 71 1.49 8.40 -0.22
C LYS A 71 0.25 9.15 0.25
N ASN A 72 0.10 10.40 -0.15
CA ASN A 72 -1.08 11.19 0.21
C ASN A 72 -2.36 10.59 -0.38
N ILE A 73 -2.30 10.14 -1.63
CA ILE A 73 -3.44 9.49 -2.27
C ILE A 73 -3.76 8.17 -1.57
N ASN A 74 -2.76 7.37 -1.29
CA ASN A 74 -2.94 6.08 -0.64
C ASN A 74 -3.45 6.21 0.80
N LEU A 75 -3.07 7.26 1.50
CA LEU A 75 -3.62 7.55 2.82
C LEU A 75 -5.12 7.85 2.74
N LYS A 76 -5.53 8.62 1.76
CA LYS A 76 -6.96 8.90 1.56
C LYS A 76 -7.73 7.63 1.23
N LEU A 77 -7.16 6.77 0.38
CA LEU A 77 -7.77 5.49 0.06
C LEU A 77 -7.86 4.59 1.29
N TRP A 78 -6.82 4.58 2.09
CA TRP A 78 -6.82 3.80 3.34
C TRP A 78 -7.96 4.23 4.25
N ASP A 79 -8.10 5.54 4.46
CA ASP A 79 -9.15 6.07 5.34
C ASP A 79 -10.55 5.77 4.81
N ILE A 80 -10.75 5.90 3.50
CA ILE A 80 -12.03 5.61 2.86
C ILE A 80 -12.38 4.12 3.00
N GLU A 81 -11.43 3.24 2.73
CA GLU A 81 -11.63 1.80 2.86
C GLU A 81 -11.90 1.39 4.31
N ASP A 82 -11.20 2.01 5.24
CA ASP A 82 -11.39 1.74 6.66
C ASP A 82 -12.79 2.16 7.11
N GLU A 83 -13.23 3.33 6.71
CA GLU A 83 -14.57 3.82 7.01
C GLU A 83 -15.65 2.95 6.36
N LYS A 84 -15.42 2.53 5.12
CA LYS A 84 -16.30 1.63 4.40
C LYS A 84 -16.46 0.30 5.14
N ARG A 85 -15.36 -0.27 5.61
CA ARG A 85 -15.40 -1.51 6.40
C ARG A 85 -16.18 -1.32 7.70
N SER A 86 -16.02 -0.17 8.34
CA SER A 86 -16.74 0.15 9.58
C SER A 86 -18.25 0.20 9.33
N VAL A 87 -18.66 0.83 8.24
CA VAL A 87 -20.07 0.91 7.85
C VAL A 87 -20.64 -0.48 7.55
N GLU A 88 -19.91 -1.30 6.82
CA GLU A 88 -20.32 -2.67 6.52
C GLU A 88 -20.44 -3.52 7.79
N LYS A 89 -19.48 -3.39 8.68
CA LYS A 89 -19.47 -4.11 9.94
C LYS A 89 -20.72 -3.82 10.77
N ASN A 90 -21.23 -2.61 10.70
CA ASN A 90 -22.42 -2.19 11.41
C ASN A 90 -23.69 -2.42 10.62
N ASN A 91 -23.60 -3.11 9.47
CA ASN A 91 -24.74 -3.38 8.58
C ASN A 91 -25.44 -2.11 8.11
N GLN A 92 -24.65 -1.08 7.85
CA GLN A 92 -25.18 0.20 7.38
C GLN A 92 -24.95 0.30 5.87
N PHE A 93 -25.94 -0.19 5.12
CA PHE A 93 -25.91 -0.10 3.67
C PHE A 93 -26.78 1.06 3.21
N ASP A 94 -26.44 2.26 3.66
CA ASP A 94 -27.19 3.45 3.34
C ASP A 94 -26.46 4.30 2.31
N GLU A 95 -26.93 5.52 2.14
CA GLU A 95 -26.36 6.46 1.22
C GLU A 95 -24.88 6.76 1.50
N LYS A 96 -24.50 6.77 2.76
CA LYS A 96 -23.12 6.99 3.16
C LYS A 96 -22.21 5.88 2.63
N PHE A 97 -22.64 4.64 2.70
CA PHE A 97 -21.89 3.50 2.16
C PHE A 97 -21.69 3.67 0.66
N ILE A 98 -22.74 4.03 -0.06
CA ILE A 98 -22.67 4.25 -1.50
C ILE A 98 -21.68 5.37 -1.82
N GLN A 99 -21.71 6.44 -1.06
CA GLN A 99 -20.80 7.57 -1.26
C GLN A 99 -19.35 7.19 -1.05
N LEU A 100 -19.06 6.40 -0.01
CA LEU A 100 -17.71 5.90 0.25
C LEU A 100 -17.22 5.02 -0.90
N ALA A 101 -18.06 4.14 -1.40
CA ALA A 101 -17.70 3.27 -2.51
C ALA A 101 -17.37 4.10 -3.77
N ARG A 102 -18.13 5.14 -4.03
CA ARG A 102 -17.87 6.06 -5.16
C ARG A 102 -16.55 6.78 -5.00
N ASN A 103 -16.22 7.20 -3.78
CA ASN A 103 -14.97 7.89 -3.50
C ASN A 103 -13.75 7.00 -3.74
N VAL A 104 -13.85 5.70 -3.46
CA VAL A 104 -12.77 4.75 -3.76
C VAL A 104 -12.49 4.73 -5.26
N TYR A 105 -13.53 4.64 -6.08
CA TYR A 105 -13.35 4.69 -7.53
C TYR A 105 -12.70 5.99 -7.99
N LYS A 106 -13.11 7.09 -7.39
CA LYS A 106 -12.60 8.41 -7.74
C LYS A 106 -11.11 8.54 -7.50
N PHE A 107 -10.59 7.94 -6.41
CA PHE A 107 -9.16 8.00 -6.10
C PHE A 107 -8.34 6.93 -6.81
N ASN A 108 -8.96 5.86 -7.27
CA ASN A 108 -8.27 4.81 -7.99
C ASN A 108 -8.09 5.10 -9.49
N ASP A 109 -8.87 6.00 -10.01
CA ASP A 109 -8.72 6.44 -11.38
C ASP A 109 -7.59 7.47 -11.47
#